data_3d168c0b1860a744e182f8d13e8e48c0
#
_entry.id   3d168c0b1860a744e182f8d13e8e48c0
#
_cell.length_a   1.000
_cell.length_b   1.000
_cell.length_c   1.000
_cell.angle_alpha   90.00
_cell.angle_beta   90.00
_cell.angle_gamma   90.00
#
_symmetry.space_group_name_H-M   'P 1'
#
loop_
_entity.id
_entity.type
_entity.pdbx_description
1 polymer ?
#
loop_
_entity_poly.entity_id
_entity_poly.type
_entity_poly.pdbx_seq_one_letter_code
_entity_poly.pdbx_strand_id
1 'polypeptide(L)'
;MKKPQLYLETSVWNFYFADDAPEKKEITLIFFDKIKRGEYEIFISDIVVEEIGKADDNKKKMLLNIIVEYSPHRLIVDEEVAELTKIYF
;
A
#
# COMPACT_ATOMS: atom_id res chain seq x y z
N MET A 1 -8.49 -17.29 14.35
CA MET A 1 -9.19 -16.40 13.41
C MET A 1 -8.26 -15.86 12.35
N LYS A 2 -8.71 -15.84 11.10
CA LYS A 2 -7.94 -15.24 10.03
C LYS A 2 -7.98 -13.71 10.16
N LYS A 3 -6.86 -13.07 9.95
CA LYS A 3 -6.79 -11.61 9.89
C LYS A 3 -7.50 -11.11 8.64
N PRO A 4 -8.17 -9.95 8.71
CA PRO A 4 -8.68 -9.31 7.49
C PRO A 4 -7.54 -9.06 6.50
N GLN A 5 -7.80 -9.35 5.24
CA GLN A 5 -6.83 -9.14 4.15
C GLN A 5 -7.19 -7.87 3.40
N LEU A 6 -6.24 -6.96 3.30
CA LEU A 6 -6.45 -5.65 2.68
C LEU A 6 -5.45 -5.41 1.56
N TYR A 7 -5.96 -5.02 0.40
CA TYR A 7 -5.14 -4.59 -0.71
C TYR A 7 -4.96 -3.07 -0.65
N LEU A 8 -3.71 -2.63 -0.56
CA LEU A 8 -3.40 -1.21 -0.42
C LEU A 8 -2.99 -0.60 -1.76
N GLU A 9 -3.81 0.33 -2.24
CA GLU A 9 -3.53 1.10 -3.44
C GLU A 9 -2.46 2.16 -3.19
N THR A 10 -1.91 2.70 -4.26
CA THR A 10 -0.87 3.72 -4.19
C THR A 10 -1.28 4.93 -3.34
N SER A 11 -2.55 5.34 -3.42
CA SER A 11 -3.06 6.48 -2.67
C SER A 11 -2.93 6.29 -1.16
N VAL A 12 -3.12 5.07 -0.65
CA VAL A 12 -2.99 4.79 0.77
C VAL A 12 -1.57 5.04 1.25
N TRP A 13 -0.57 4.59 0.47
CA TRP A 13 0.83 4.83 0.80
C TRP A 13 1.19 6.31 0.75
N ASN A 14 0.63 7.05 -0.21
CA ASN A 14 0.84 8.48 -0.34
C ASN A 14 0.28 9.26 0.85
N PHE A 15 -0.87 8.86 1.39
CA PHE A 15 -1.47 9.53 2.56
C PHE A 15 -0.58 9.42 3.80
N TYR A 16 0.28 8.43 3.86
CA TYR A 16 1.24 8.30 4.97
C TYR A 16 2.13 9.56 5.11
N PHE A 17 2.40 10.23 4.00
CA PHE A 17 3.24 11.42 3.93
C PHE A 17 2.47 12.68 3.53
N ALA A 18 1.15 12.66 3.62
CA ALA A 18 0.30 13.76 3.13
C ALA A 18 0.23 14.93 4.11
N ASP A 19 1.28 15.72 4.18
CA ASP A 19 1.36 16.89 5.06
C ASP A 19 0.34 17.96 4.69
N ASP A 20 -0.10 18.00 3.43
CA ASP A 20 -1.13 18.91 2.92
C ASP A 20 -2.56 18.43 3.27
N ALA A 21 -2.71 17.23 3.79
CA ALA A 21 -3.98 16.67 4.20
C ALA A 21 -3.83 15.99 5.57
N PRO A 22 -3.65 16.79 6.65
CA PRO A 22 -3.29 16.24 7.97
C PRO A 22 -4.34 15.29 8.55
N GLU A 23 -5.61 15.48 8.26
CA GLU A 23 -6.65 14.57 8.72
C GLU A 23 -6.51 13.18 8.10
N LYS A 24 -6.25 13.13 6.80
CA LYS A 24 -6.04 11.86 6.08
C LYS A 24 -4.75 11.19 6.53
N LYS A 25 -3.71 11.99 6.75
CA LYS A 25 -2.44 11.49 7.26
C LYS A 25 -2.61 10.84 8.63
N GLU A 26 -3.32 11.51 9.55
CA GLU A 26 -3.55 11.01 10.90
C GLU A 26 -4.29 9.67 10.88
N ILE A 27 -5.38 9.59 10.11
CA ILE A 27 -6.16 8.35 9.97
C ILE A 27 -5.28 7.23 9.39
N THR A 28 -4.45 7.56 8.40
CA THR A 28 -3.55 6.60 7.77
C THR A 28 -2.50 6.08 8.76
N LEU A 29 -1.94 6.96 9.57
CA LEU A 29 -0.95 6.56 10.58
C LEU A 29 -1.56 5.63 11.63
N ILE A 30 -2.79 5.90 12.05
CA ILE A 30 -3.53 5.02 12.98
C ILE A 30 -3.75 3.64 12.34
N PHE A 31 -4.14 3.62 11.08
CA PHE A 31 -4.36 2.39 10.32
C PHE A 31 -3.06 1.57 10.21
N PHE A 32 -1.95 2.22 9.87
CA PHE A 32 -0.65 1.54 9.78
C PHE A 32 -0.15 1.04 11.15
N ASP A 33 -0.48 1.73 12.22
CA ASP A 33 -0.16 1.24 13.56
C ASP A 33 -0.87 -0.08 13.84
N LYS A 34 -2.13 -0.22 13.43
CA LYS A 34 -2.87 -1.48 13.55
C LYS A 34 -2.25 -2.59 12.71
N ILE A 35 -1.77 -2.27 11.52
CA ILE A 35 -1.05 -3.23 10.68
C ILE A 35 0.22 -3.71 11.41
N LYS A 36 0.95 -2.79 12.01
CA LYS A 36 2.18 -3.08 12.75
C LYS A 36 1.92 -4.00 13.94
N ARG A 37 0.76 -3.87 14.56
CA ARG A 37 0.32 -4.74 15.66
C ARG A 37 -0.14 -6.12 15.20
N GLY A 38 -0.17 -6.35 13.88
CA GLY A 38 -0.58 -7.63 13.32
C GLY A 38 -2.09 -7.83 13.22
N GLU A 39 -2.88 -6.75 13.23
CA GLU A 39 -4.34 -6.85 13.13
C GLU A 39 -4.82 -7.09 11.71
N TYR A 40 -4.01 -6.75 10.70
CA TYR A 40 -4.36 -6.92 9.29
C TYR A 40 -3.23 -7.57 8.51
N GLU A 41 -3.62 -8.29 7.47
CA GLU A 41 -2.70 -8.81 6.47
C GLU A 41 -2.82 -7.94 5.22
N ILE A 42 -1.73 -7.36 4.76
CA ILE A 42 -1.76 -6.38 3.67
C ILE A 42 -1.07 -6.90 2.42
N PHE A 43 -1.57 -6.44 1.28
CA PHE A 43 -1.10 -6.83 -0.04
C PHE A 43 -0.86 -5.60 -0.91
N ILE A 44 0.17 -5.67 -1.74
CA ILE A 44 0.38 -4.71 -2.84
C ILE A 44 0.59 -5.47 -4.14
N SER A 45 0.39 -4.80 -5.26
CA SER A 45 0.67 -5.38 -6.57
C SER A 45 1.89 -4.73 -7.21
N ASP A 46 2.39 -5.35 -8.27
CA ASP A 46 3.45 -4.75 -9.09
C ASP A 46 3.03 -3.43 -9.70
N ILE A 47 1.72 -3.24 -9.94
CA ILE A 47 1.18 -1.99 -10.45
C ILE A 47 1.44 -0.85 -9.44
N VAL A 48 1.23 -1.10 -8.15
CA VAL A 48 1.50 -0.12 -7.10
C VAL A 48 2.99 0.24 -7.07
N VAL A 49 3.86 -0.77 -7.13
CA VAL A 49 5.31 -0.55 -7.13
C VAL A 49 5.73 0.26 -8.36
N GLU A 50 5.15 -0.02 -9.52
CA GLU A 50 5.42 0.71 -10.74
C GLU A 50 4.98 2.16 -10.65
N GLU A 51 3.79 2.43 -10.11
CA GLU A 51 3.30 3.79 -9.90
C GLU A 51 4.20 4.58 -8.95
N ILE A 52 4.63 3.95 -7.86
CA ILE A 52 5.57 4.55 -6.92
C ILE A 52 6.89 4.87 -7.62
N GLY A 53 7.34 4.00 -8.51
CA GLY A 53 8.55 4.21 -9.29
C GLY A 53 8.51 5.45 -10.18
N LYS A 54 7.33 5.98 -10.50
CA LYS A 54 7.15 7.19 -11.30
C LYS A 54 7.20 8.48 -10.46
N ALA A 55 7.20 8.37 -9.13
CA ALA A 55 7.31 9.53 -8.26
C ALA A 55 8.73 10.12 -8.32
N ASP A 56 8.89 11.35 -7.80
CA ASP A 56 10.22 11.94 -7.71
C ASP A 56 11.11 11.09 -6.79
N ASP A 57 12.43 11.26 -6.91
CA ASP A 57 13.40 10.40 -6.22
C ASP A 57 13.24 10.40 -4.71
N ASN A 58 12.97 11.55 -4.10
CA ASN A 58 12.79 11.65 -2.66
C ASN A 58 11.55 10.92 -2.19
N LYS A 59 10.43 11.18 -2.85
CA LYS A 59 9.15 10.55 -2.51
C LYS A 59 9.19 9.06 -2.76
N LYS A 60 9.75 8.64 -3.89
CA LYS A 60 9.93 7.23 -4.24
C LYS A 60 10.70 6.50 -3.14
N LYS A 61 11.81 7.08 -2.68
CA LYS A 61 12.65 6.50 -1.64
C LYS A 61 11.91 6.35 -0.32
N MET A 62 11.16 7.38 0.07
CA MET A 62 10.34 7.35 1.28
C MET A 62 9.26 6.27 1.22
N LEU A 63 8.55 6.19 0.10
CA LEU A 63 7.49 5.20 -0.09
C LEU A 63 8.03 3.77 -0.10
N LEU A 64 9.14 3.54 -0.78
CA LEU A 64 9.76 2.21 -0.80
C LEU A 64 10.25 1.80 0.59
N ASN A 65 10.75 2.75 1.39
CA ASN A 65 11.19 2.46 2.75
C ASN A 65 10.03 2.00 3.64
N ILE A 66 8.86 2.64 3.56
CA ILE A 66 7.72 2.20 4.36
C ILE A 66 7.13 0.88 3.87
N ILE A 67 7.17 0.63 2.58
CA ILE A 67 6.75 -0.66 2.03
C ILE A 67 7.61 -1.78 2.60
N VAL A 68 8.92 -1.59 2.62
CA VAL A 68 9.85 -2.57 3.21
C VAL A 68 9.57 -2.74 4.70
N GLU A 69 9.32 -1.65 5.42
CA GLU A 69 9.05 -1.68 6.87
C GLU A 69 7.81 -2.51 7.20
N TYR A 70 6.73 -2.33 6.45
CA TYR A 70 5.47 -3.03 6.71
C TYR A 70 5.36 -4.39 6.01
N SER A 71 6.26 -4.66 5.08
CA SER A 71 6.40 -5.97 4.40
C SER A 71 5.09 -6.56 3.89
N PRO A 72 4.32 -5.84 3.06
CA PRO A 72 3.09 -6.39 2.51
C PRO A 72 3.38 -7.57 1.58
N HIS A 73 2.42 -8.47 1.46
CA HIS A 73 2.50 -9.54 0.48
C HIS A 73 2.40 -8.95 -0.92
N ARG A 74 3.28 -9.37 -1.81
CA ARG A 74 3.32 -8.84 -3.16
C ARG A 74 2.57 -9.76 -4.12
N LEU A 75 1.60 -9.19 -4.81
CA LEU A 75 0.86 -9.89 -5.86
C LEU A 75 1.51 -9.58 -7.20
N ILE A 76 1.93 -10.63 -7.91
CA ILE A 76 2.47 -10.47 -9.26
C ILE A 76 1.29 -10.40 -10.21
N VAL A 77 1.15 -9.28 -10.91
CA VAL A 77 0.03 -9.05 -11.82
C VAL A 77 0.53 -9.30 -13.25
N ASP A 78 0.10 -10.40 -13.85
CA ASP A 78 0.25 -10.64 -15.27
C ASP A 78 -1.08 -10.32 -15.96
N GLU A 79 -1.16 -10.52 -17.27
CA GLU A 79 -2.35 -10.19 -18.05
C GLU A 79 -3.57 -10.97 -17.56
N GLU A 80 -3.42 -12.24 -17.26
CA GLU A 80 -4.49 -13.09 -16.78
C GLU A 80 -4.97 -12.68 -15.39
N VAL A 81 -4.04 -12.40 -14.48
CA VAL A 81 -4.35 -11.95 -13.13
C VAL A 81 -5.04 -10.58 -13.18
N ALA A 82 -4.59 -9.69 -14.08
CA ALA A 82 -5.21 -8.38 -14.25
C ALA A 82 -6.69 -8.49 -14.66
N GLU A 83 -7.04 -9.43 -15.53
CA GLU A 83 -8.43 -9.67 -15.90
C GLU A 83 -9.26 -10.16 -14.73
N LEU A 84 -8.74 -11.10 -13.96
CA LEU A 84 -9.40 -11.61 -12.77
C LEU A 84 -9.60 -10.51 -11.73
N THR A 85 -8.62 -9.65 -11.58
CA THR A 85 -8.69 -8.51 -10.67
C THR A 85 -9.82 -7.55 -11.05
N LYS A 86 -10.02 -7.31 -12.34
CA LYS A 86 -11.12 -6.47 -12.83
C LYS A 86 -12.48 -7.07 -12.51
N ILE A 87 -12.59 -8.37 -12.44
CA ILE A 87 -13.85 -9.06 -12.13
C ILE A 87 -14.14 -9.02 -10.62
N TYR A 88 -13.12 -9.17 -9.79
CA TYR A 88 -13.28 -9.34 -8.34
C TYR A 88 -12.99 -8.08 -7.52
N PHE A 89 -12.40 -7.10 -8.11
CA PHE A 89 -12.11 -5.81 -7.50
C PHE A 89 -12.68 -4.68 -8.35
#